data_1fabd58ee32094d6a5d37911c932f875
#
_entry.id   1fabd58ee32094d6a5d37911c932f875
#
_cell.length_a   1.000
_cell.length_b   1.000
_cell.length_c   1.000
_cell.angle_alpha   90.00
_cell.angle_beta   90.00
_cell.angle_gamma   90.00
#
_symmetry.space_group_name_H-M   'P 1'
#
loop_
_entity.id
_entity.type
_entity.pdbx_description
1 polymer ?
#
loop_
_entity_poly.entity_id
_entity_poly.type
_entity_poly.pdbx_seq_one_letter_code
_entity_poly.pdbx_strand_id
1 'polypeptide(L)'
;MSTEADRVESINYGCLVTNKNGEVTHYVEKPNSYVSPLINCGIYLVSTDIFPQIATVFYSRPKNENGNGSNVNGKDQGHIQLEQEVLTPLAGSGKFFTLTLNMKWAQVKNAASAIYANRQALELQRRNHPETMKSNLNCTIFDNVFIHPTAQIAESAVIGPNVSIGKGVIIAPGVRIRESIVLDNSVIEDHTLVIHSIIGRNSKIGKWARVEGTAVDPDPNKPFAKIKNLPLFNAQGKINPSTCILGYGVSVASETILLNSIVLPSKELTRSFKNEIIL
;
A
#
# COMPACT_ATOMS: atom_id res chain seq x y z
N MET A 1 -5.54 16.84 7.32
CA MET A 1 -6.61 16.45 6.38
C MET A 1 -7.34 15.25 6.92
N SER A 2 -8.64 15.14 6.69
CA SER A 2 -9.48 14.02 7.16
C SER A 2 -10.32 13.43 6.02
N THR A 3 -10.79 12.21 6.22
CA THR A 3 -11.79 11.56 5.37
C THR A 3 -12.75 10.78 6.28
N GLU A 4 -13.86 10.32 5.73
CA GLU A 4 -14.80 9.50 6.47
C GLU A 4 -14.43 8.02 6.38
N ALA A 5 -14.65 7.29 7.45
CA ALA A 5 -14.54 5.84 7.53
C ALA A 5 -15.80 5.25 8.19
N ASP A 6 -16.05 3.97 7.96
CA ASP A 6 -17.15 3.32 8.67
C ASP A 6 -16.87 3.18 10.17
N ARG A 7 -17.94 2.92 10.93
CA ARG A 7 -17.89 2.85 12.40
C ARG A 7 -16.91 1.78 12.93
N VAL A 8 -16.79 0.67 12.23
CA VAL A 8 -15.95 -0.46 12.68
C VAL A 8 -14.48 -0.19 12.37
N GLU A 9 -14.22 0.49 11.26
CA GLU A 9 -12.85 0.76 10.81
C GLU A 9 -12.24 2.01 11.42
N SER A 10 -13.06 3.00 11.81
CA SER A 10 -12.58 4.28 12.34
C SER A 10 -11.66 4.11 13.56
N ILE A 11 -11.92 3.12 14.41
CA ILE A 11 -11.10 2.82 15.61
C ILE A 11 -9.63 2.46 15.29
N ASN A 12 -9.32 2.08 14.06
CA ASN A 12 -7.95 1.75 13.64
C ASN A 12 -7.11 2.98 13.27
N TYR A 13 -7.70 4.18 13.34
CA TYR A 13 -7.10 5.45 12.92
C TYR A 13 -7.24 6.51 14.01
N GLY A 14 -6.52 7.61 13.86
CA GLY A 14 -6.80 8.82 14.62
C GLY A 14 -8.18 9.36 14.27
N CYS A 15 -9.07 9.46 15.26
CA CYS A 15 -10.42 9.98 15.10
C CYS A 15 -10.49 11.46 15.47
N LEU A 16 -11.27 12.21 14.71
CA LEU A 16 -11.44 13.65 14.86
C LEU A 16 -12.91 13.97 15.14
N VAL A 17 -13.16 14.87 16.08
CA VAL A 17 -14.45 15.52 16.24
C VAL A 17 -14.28 17.00 15.91
N THR A 18 -15.15 17.54 15.05
CA THR A 18 -15.03 18.91 14.58
C THR A 18 -16.30 19.70 14.87
N ASN A 19 -16.12 21.00 15.01
CA ASN A 19 -17.23 21.95 15.00
C ASN A 19 -17.61 22.33 13.55
N LYS A 20 -18.64 23.18 13.41
CA LYS A 20 -19.14 23.63 12.10
C LYS A 20 -18.14 24.43 11.27
N ASN A 21 -17.11 24.97 11.89
CA ASN A 21 -16.05 25.75 11.23
C ASN A 21 -14.84 24.89 10.82
N GLY A 22 -14.90 23.56 11.02
CA GLY A 22 -13.79 22.65 10.72
C GLY A 22 -12.68 22.64 11.78
N GLU A 23 -12.88 23.32 12.92
CA GLU A 23 -11.96 23.23 14.05
C GLU A 23 -12.07 21.86 14.71
N VAL A 24 -10.93 21.22 14.98
CA VAL A 24 -10.86 19.95 15.67
C VAL A 24 -11.00 20.19 17.17
N THR A 25 -12.14 19.79 17.72
CA THR A 25 -12.43 19.93 19.15
C THR A 25 -11.90 18.76 19.98
N HIS A 26 -11.85 17.58 19.39
CA HIS A 26 -11.28 16.38 20.02
C HIS A 26 -10.49 15.58 19.01
N TYR A 27 -9.38 15.01 19.44
CA TYR A 27 -8.54 14.07 18.69
C TYR A 27 -8.18 12.88 19.56
N VAL A 28 -8.41 11.68 19.07
CA VAL A 28 -8.05 10.43 19.77
C VAL A 28 -7.36 9.49 18.80
N GLU A 29 -6.10 9.16 19.08
CA GLU A 29 -5.34 8.22 18.25
C GLU A 29 -5.74 6.79 18.57
N LYS A 30 -6.27 6.07 17.57
CA LYS A 30 -6.70 4.65 17.65
C LYS A 30 -7.53 4.35 18.91
N PRO A 31 -8.72 4.92 19.02
CA PRO A 31 -9.55 4.77 20.22
C PRO A 31 -10.01 3.31 20.39
N ASN A 32 -10.24 2.92 21.65
CA ASN A 32 -10.77 1.58 21.97
C ASN A 32 -12.26 1.40 21.64
N SER A 33 -12.96 2.50 21.38
CA SER A 33 -14.37 2.53 20.99
C SER A 33 -14.62 3.58 19.93
N TYR A 34 -15.76 3.49 19.25
CA TYR A 34 -16.15 4.45 18.24
C TYR A 34 -16.29 5.88 18.80
N VAL A 35 -15.61 6.83 18.16
CA VAL A 35 -15.62 8.26 18.50
C VAL A 35 -16.30 9.08 17.41
N SER A 36 -15.89 8.93 16.15
CA SER A 36 -16.34 9.73 15.03
C SER A 36 -16.12 8.97 13.71
N PRO A 37 -16.90 9.25 12.65
CA PRO A 37 -16.60 8.75 11.31
C PRO A 37 -15.39 9.44 10.69
N LEU A 38 -15.02 10.65 11.15
CA LEU A 38 -13.87 11.37 10.61
C LEU A 38 -12.57 10.79 11.11
N ILE A 39 -11.69 10.41 10.18
CA ILE A 39 -10.37 9.85 10.45
C ILE A 39 -9.26 10.72 9.88
N ASN A 40 -8.12 10.69 10.55
CA ASN A 40 -6.91 11.38 10.13
C ASN A 40 -6.26 10.68 8.93
N CYS A 41 -5.99 11.44 7.86
CA CYS A 41 -5.30 10.96 6.67
C CYS A 41 -3.76 10.96 6.79
N GLY A 42 -3.20 11.48 7.88
CA GLY A 42 -1.74 11.60 8.04
C GLY A 42 -1.10 12.67 7.15
N ILE A 43 -1.87 13.65 6.67
CA ILE A 43 -1.39 14.76 5.86
C ILE A 43 -1.63 16.05 6.63
N TYR A 44 -0.53 16.77 6.92
CA TYR A 44 -0.56 17.98 7.75
C TYR A 44 0.05 19.18 7.02
N LEU A 45 -0.61 20.30 7.11
CA LEU A 45 -0.07 21.62 6.79
C LEU A 45 0.01 22.39 8.10
N VAL A 46 1.20 22.84 8.47
CA VAL A 46 1.47 23.49 9.74
C VAL A 46 2.21 24.82 9.54
N SER A 47 1.95 25.79 10.43
CA SER A 47 2.77 26.99 10.53
C SER A 47 4.07 26.67 11.29
N THR A 48 5.06 27.56 11.17
CA THR A 48 6.32 27.44 11.92
C THR A 48 6.14 27.51 13.44
N ASP A 49 5.00 28.01 13.92
CA ASP A 49 4.66 28.10 15.35
C ASP A 49 4.50 26.74 16.02
N ILE A 50 4.43 25.66 15.26
CA ILE A 50 4.41 24.29 15.80
C ILE A 50 5.75 23.90 16.42
N PHE A 51 6.87 24.41 15.92
CA PHE A 51 8.21 24.02 16.40
C PHE A 51 8.46 24.34 17.87
N PRO A 52 8.09 25.52 18.43
CA PRO A 52 8.13 25.75 19.86
C PRO A 52 7.35 24.74 20.68
N GLN A 53 6.18 24.30 20.19
CA GLN A 53 5.36 23.29 20.87
C GLN A 53 6.02 21.92 20.86
N ILE A 54 6.57 21.50 19.70
CA ILE A 54 7.37 20.27 19.59
C ILE A 54 8.59 20.33 20.52
N ALA A 55 9.29 21.46 20.57
CA ALA A 55 10.43 21.66 21.48
C ALA A 55 10.00 21.52 22.95
N THR A 56 8.87 22.10 23.33
CA THR A 56 8.32 21.97 24.69
C THR A 56 8.07 20.50 25.04
N VAL A 57 7.42 19.75 24.16
CA VAL A 57 7.20 18.31 24.34
C VAL A 57 8.51 17.56 24.47
N PHE A 58 9.50 17.88 23.65
CA PHE A 58 10.80 17.22 23.64
C PHE A 58 11.58 17.48 24.94
N TYR A 59 11.64 18.74 25.40
CA TYR A 59 12.41 19.11 26.59
C TYR A 59 11.70 18.83 27.93
N SER A 60 10.37 18.67 27.92
CA SER A 60 9.59 18.30 29.12
C SER A 60 9.73 16.82 29.54
N ARG A 61 10.36 16.00 28.71
CA ARG A 61 10.58 14.59 29.01
C ARG A 61 11.64 14.41 30.09
N PRO A 62 11.42 13.55 31.09
CA PRO A 62 12.42 13.27 32.10
C PRO A 62 13.65 12.64 31.41
N LYS A 63 14.82 13.26 31.62
CA LYS A 63 16.11 12.68 31.25
C LYS A 63 16.37 11.51 32.18
N ASN A 64 16.47 10.28 31.67
CA ASN A 64 17.01 9.18 32.45
C ASN A 64 18.50 9.38 32.66
N GLU A 65 18.89 9.80 33.84
CA GLU A 65 20.31 9.97 34.23
C GLU A 65 21.06 8.64 34.42
N ASN A 66 20.35 7.51 34.38
CA ASN A 66 20.96 6.19 34.55
C ASN A 66 20.86 5.39 33.24
N GLY A 67 22.01 5.20 32.60
CA GLY A 67 22.22 4.50 31.34
C GLY A 67 21.92 2.98 31.31
N ASN A 68 21.07 2.47 32.19
CA ASN A 68 20.55 1.11 32.13
C ASN A 68 19.08 1.14 31.68
N GLY A 69 18.90 0.91 30.40
CA GLY A 69 17.61 0.86 29.72
C GLY A 69 16.75 -0.32 30.20
N SER A 70 15.95 -0.11 31.22
CA SER A 70 14.76 -0.93 31.44
C SER A 70 13.53 -0.03 31.31
N ASN A 71 12.82 -0.22 30.21
CA ASN A 71 11.56 0.42 29.87
C ASN A 71 10.51 0.16 30.96
N VAL A 72 10.24 1.15 31.81
CA VAL A 72 8.98 1.23 32.53
C VAL A 72 8.09 2.18 31.69
N ASN A 73 7.15 1.61 30.92
CA ASN A 73 6.17 2.26 30.03
C ASN A 73 6.49 2.46 28.55
N GLY A 74 7.43 1.74 27.93
CA GLY A 74 7.45 1.62 26.44
C GLY A 74 7.60 2.92 25.62
N LYS A 75 7.93 4.08 26.22
CA LYS A 75 8.19 5.33 25.52
C LYS A 75 9.67 5.44 25.22
N ASP A 76 10.02 5.17 23.99
CA ASP A 76 11.36 5.35 23.44
C ASP A 76 11.76 6.83 23.57
N GLN A 77 12.86 7.11 24.26
CA GLN A 77 13.29 8.49 24.61
C GLN A 77 13.70 9.36 23.39
N GLY A 78 13.79 8.75 22.21
CA GLY A 78 14.24 9.42 20.99
C GLY A 78 13.14 9.95 20.06
N HIS A 79 11.88 9.54 20.23
CA HIS A 79 10.80 9.85 19.26
C HIS A 79 9.63 10.58 19.90
N ILE A 80 9.18 11.66 19.24
CA ILE A 80 7.91 12.33 19.57
C ILE A 80 6.81 11.68 18.73
N GLN A 81 5.75 11.23 19.37
CA GLN A 81 4.52 10.79 18.70
C GLN A 81 3.68 12.01 18.37
N LEU A 82 3.81 12.51 17.13
CA LEU A 82 3.19 13.76 16.68
C LEU A 82 1.68 13.79 17.02
N GLU A 83 0.98 12.72 16.74
CA GLU A 83 -0.46 12.64 16.92
C GLU A 83 -0.87 12.68 18.39
N GLN A 84 -0.18 11.95 19.25
CA GLN A 84 -0.55 11.84 20.68
C GLN A 84 0.00 12.98 21.52
N GLU A 85 1.23 13.43 21.25
CA GLU A 85 1.95 14.34 22.13
C GLU A 85 1.86 15.81 21.68
N VAL A 86 1.55 16.05 20.38
CA VAL A 86 1.44 17.40 19.82
C VAL A 86 0.02 17.70 19.37
N LEU A 87 -0.59 16.83 18.52
CA LEU A 87 -1.91 17.13 17.95
C LEU A 87 -3.05 16.96 18.97
N THR A 88 -2.98 15.95 19.84
CA THR A 88 -4.02 15.76 20.86
C THR A 88 -4.15 16.98 21.81
N PRO A 89 -3.07 17.56 22.36
CA PRO A 89 -3.17 18.78 23.16
C PRO A 89 -3.64 20.03 22.39
N LEU A 90 -3.48 20.05 21.07
CA LEU A 90 -3.95 21.15 20.23
C LEU A 90 -5.46 21.11 19.95
N ALA A 91 -6.10 19.97 20.13
CA ALA A 91 -7.54 19.86 19.95
C ALA A 91 -8.29 20.76 20.95
N GLY A 92 -9.26 21.54 20.44
CA GLY A 92 -10.02 22.51 21.24
C GLY A 92 -9.27 23.81 21.55
N SER A 93 -8.06 24.03 21.01
CA SER A 93 -7.28 25.27 21.25
C SER A 93 -7.59 26.42 20.29
N GLY A 94 -8.45 26.21 19.30
CA GLY A 94 -8.71 27.19 18.23
C GLY A 94 -7.60 27.28 17.18
N LYS A 95 -6.60 26.39 17.22
CA LYS A 95 -5.45 26.40 16.32
C LYS A 95 -5.32 25.13 15.46
N PHE A 96 -6.19 24.15 15.65
CA PHE A 96 -6.19 22.89 14.93
C PHE A 96 -7.47 22.74 14.11
N PHE A 97 -7.33 22.70 12.79
CA PHE A 97 -8.43 22.60 11.85
C PHE A 97 -8.24 21.38 10.94
N THR A 98 -9.33 20.88 10.36
CA THR A 98 -9.27 19.84 9.35
C THR A 98 -9.95 20.26 8.05
N LEU A 99 -9.38 19.81 6.94
CA LEU A 99 -10.02 19.82 5.63
C LEU A 99 -10.48 18.39 5.32
N THR A 100 -11.78 18.19 5.22
CA THR A 100 -12.36 16.89 4.88
C THR A 100 -12.28 16.66 3.38
N LEU A 101 -11.74 15.53 3.00
CA LEU A 101 -11.60 15.12 1.59
C LEU A 101 -12.79 14.29 1.15
N ASN A 102 -13.44 14.71 0.05
CA ASN A 102 -14.44 13.91 -0.66
C ASN A 102 -13.82 13.04 -1.76
N MET A 103 -12.56 12.67 -1.59
CA MET A 103 -11.78 11.89 -2.55
C MET A 103 -11.47 10.51 -1.98
N LYS A 104 -11.28 9.54 -2.87
CA LYS A 104 -10.76 8.22 -2.48
C LYS A 104 -9.39 8.39 -1.83
N TRP A 105 -9.26 7.88 -0.62
CA TRP A 105 -8.01 7.85 0.13
C TRP A 105 -7.70 6.40 0.52
N ALA A 106 -6.46 5.98 0.37
CA ALA A 106 -6.02 4.65 0.75
C ALA A 106 -4.69 4.73 1.50
N GLN A 107 -4.58 3.95 2.58
CA GLN A 107 -3.33 3.81 3.31
C GLN A 107 -2.58 2.59 2.78
N VAL A 108 -1.36 2.80 2.27
CA VAL A 108 -0.49 1.72 1.77
C VAL A 108 0.44 1.26 2.89
N LYS A 109 0.03 0.23 3.63
CA LYS A 109 0.82 -0.38 4.72
C LYS A 109 1.41 -1.75 4.39
N ASN A 110 0.85 -2.41 3.40
CA ASN A 110 1.28 -3.73 2.95
C ASN A 110 1.14 -3.84 1.43
N ALA A 111 1.64 -4.93 0.85
CA ALA A 111 1.63 -5.11 -0.59
C ALA A 111 0.22 -5.28 -1.17
N ALA A 112 -0.70 -5.89 -0.44
CA ALA A 112 -2.10 -6.01 -0.88
C ALA A 112 -2.75 -4.62 -1.02
N SER A 113 -2.47 -3.70 -0.08
CA SER A 113 -2.93 -2.31 -0.21
C SER A 113 -2.29 -1.59 -1.41
N ALA A 114 -1.08 -1.94 -1.84
CA ALA A 114 -0.47 -1.38 -3.05
C ALA A 114 -1.23 -1.79 -4.31
N ILE A 115 -1.66 -3.05 -4.43
CA ILE A 115 -2.51 -3.52 -5.56
C ILE A 115 -3.84 -2.75 -5.57
N TYR A 116 -4.48 -2.58 -4.41
CA TYR A 116 -5.71 -1.81 -4.32
C TYR A 116 -5.53 -0.33 -4.65
N ALA A 117 -4.47 0.30 -4.16
CA ALA A 117 -4.13 1.68 -4.51
C ALA A 117 -3.85 1.84 -6.02
N ASN A 118 -3.22 0.84 -6.65
CA ASN A 118 -3.04 0.80 -8.10
C ASN A 118 -4.37 0.81 -8.85
N ARG A 119 -5.38 0.02 -8.43
CA ARG A 119 -6.73 0.07 -9.04
C ARG A 119 -7.32 1.47 -8.96
N GLN A 120 -7.24 2.12 -7.79
CA GLN A 120 -7.76 3.48 -7.59
C GLN A 120 -7.02 4.49 -8.46
N ALA A 121 -5.69 4.39 -8.54
CA ALA A 121 -4.86 5.27 -9.37
C ALA A 121 -5.20 5.11 -10.87
N LEU A 122 -5.35 3.88 -11.34
CA LEU A 122 -5.74 3.59 -12.73
C LEU A 122 -7.14 4.11 -13.06
N GLU A 123 -8.10 3.96 -12.13
CA GLU A 123 -9.45 4.51 -12.31
C GLU A 123 -9.43 6.05 -12.38
N LEU A 124 -8.64 6.69 -11.52
CA LEU A 124 -8.47 8.14 -11.52
C LEU A 124 -7.79 8.61 -12.81
N GLN A 125 -6.74 7.92 -13.25
CA GLN A 125 -6.03 8.20 -14.50
C GLN A 125 -6.97 8.08 -15.70
N ARG A 126 -7.80 7.03 -15.77
CA ARG A 126 -8.80 6.85 -16.82
C ARG A 126 -9.82 7.98 -16.88
N ARG A 127 -10.22 8.52 -15.74
CA ARG A 127 -11.17 9.63 -15.67
C ARG A 127 -10.55 10.95 -16.09
N ASN A 128 -9.36 11.25 -15.60
CA ASN A 128 -8.72 12.55 -15.79
C ASN A 128 -7.89 12.64 -17.08
N HIS A 129 -7.28 11.53 -17.49
CA HIS A 129 -6.33 11.44 -18.61
C HIS A 129 -6.57 10.17 -19.44
N PRO A 130 -7.78 9.99 -20.04
CA PRO A 130 -8.12 8.77 -20.78
C PRO A 130 -7.21 8.52 -21.98
N GLU A 131 -6.57 9.55 -22.53
CA GLU A 131 -5.61 9.46 -23.62
C GLU A 131 -4.36 8.68 -23.25
N THR A 132 -3.93 8.72 -21.98
CA THR A 132 -2.74 8.01 -21.50
C THR A 132 -2.98 6.51 -21.29
N MET A 133 -4.26 6.10 -21.23
CA MET A 133 -4.67 4.71 -21.08
C MET A 133 -4.91 4.00 -22.41
N LYS A 134 -4.88 4.76 -23.53
CA LYS A 134 -5.04 4.19 -24.87
C LYS A 134 -3.70 3.60 -25.31
N SER A 135 -3.71 2.33 -25.67
CA SER A 135 -2.58 1.69 -26.32
C SER A 135 -2.96 1.31 -27.76
N ASN A 136 -2.05 1.56 -28.71
CA ASN A 136 -2.20 1.10 -30.10
C ASN A 136 -1.64 -0.32 -30.28
N LEU A 137 -1.67 -1.13 -29.23
CA LEU A 137 -1.14 -2.49 -29.23
C LEU A 137 -2.19 -3.48 -29.75
N ASN A 138 -1.75 -4.47 -30.49
CA ASN A 138 -2.61 -5.51 -31.05
C ASN A 138 -2.94 -6.65 -30.04
N CYS A 139 -2.47 -6.54 -28.79
CA CYS A 139 -2.75 -7.52 -27.75
C CYS A 139 -4.16 -7.34 -27.13
N THR A 140 -4.66 -8.37 -26.44
CA THR A 140 -5.94 -8.28 -25.73
C THR A 140 -5.77 -7.51 -24.41
N ILE A 141 -6.48 -6.39 -24.26
CA ILE A 141 -6.45 -5.56 -23.07
C ILE A 141 -7.86 -5.48 -22.46
N PHE A 142 -7.97 -5.78 -21.17
CA PHE A 142 -9.18 -5.54 -20.37
C PHE A 142 -9.07 -4.21 -19.62
N ASP A 143 -10.16 -3.73 -19.06
CA ASP A 143 -10.26 -2.42 -18.40
C ASP A 143 -9.18 -2.11 -17.36
N ASN A 144 -8.88 -0.80 -17.20
CA ASN A 144 -7.95 -0.23 -16.21
C ASN A 144 -6.52 -0.77 -16.35
N VAL A 145 -5.93 -0.61 -17.51
CA VAL A 145 -4.54 -0.99 -17.77
C VAL A 145 -3.74 0.24 -18.17
N PHE A 146 -2.61 0.44 -17.49
CA PHE A 146 -1.57 1.39 -17.88
C PHE A 146 -0.37 0.64 -18.43
N ILE A 147 0.08 1.03 -19.63
CA ILE A 147 1.26 0.47 -20.28
C ILE A 147 2.19 1.62 -20.65
N HIS A 148 3.41 1.57 -20.09
CA HIS A 148 4.42 2.57 -20.44
C HIS A 148 4.75 2.50 -21.93
N PRO A 149 4.92 3.63 -22.66
CA PRO A 149 5.14 3.64 -24.12
C PRO A 149 6.36 2.86 -24.61
N THR A 150 7.34 2.62 -23.74
CA THR A 150 8.56 1.85 -24.09
C THR A 150 8.44 0.35 -23.78
N ALA A 151 7.31 -0.11 -23.24
CA ALA A 151 7.10 -1.53 -23.03
C ALA A 151 6.85 -2.26 -24.35
N GLN A 152 7.35 -3.48 -24.46
CA GLN A 152 7.17 -4.35 -25.62
C GLN A 152 6.25 -5.50 -25.25
N ILE A 153 5.13 -5.62 -25.94
CA ILE A 153 4.10 -6.61 -25.60
C ILE A 153 3.74 -7.41 -26.84
N ALA A 154 3.81 -8.72 -26.74
CA ALA A 154 3.46 -9.63 -27.83
C ALA A 154 1.93 -9.61 -28.09
N GLU A 155 1.53 -9.79 -29.35
CA GLU A 155 0.13 -9.72 -29.81
C GLU A 155 -0.79 -10.76 -29.12
N SER A 156 -0.26 -11.92 -28.76
CA SER A 156 -1.00 -12.98 -28.09
C SER A 156 -1.07 -12.83 -26.56
N ALA A 157 -0.52 -11.76 -25.98
CA ALA A 157 -0.62 -11.48 -24.57
C ALA A 157 -2.02 -10.99 -24.18
N VAL A 158 -2.42 -11.30 -22.94
CA VAL A 158 -3.70 -10.88 -22.35
C VAL A 158 -3.42 -10.09 -21.07
N ILE A 159 -3.75 -8.81 -21.07
CA ILE A 159 -3.41 -7.87 -19.99
C ILE A 159 -4.67 -7.26 -19.38
N GLY A 160 -4.79 -7.29 -18.07
CA GLY A 160 -5.90 -6.69 -17.34
C GLY A 160 -6.87 -7.72 -16.75
N PRO A 161 -7.83 -7.24 -15.94
CA PRO A 161 -7.99 -5.84 -15.51
C PRO A 161 -6.96 -5.41 -14.45
N ASN A 162 -6.90 -4.08 -14.22
CA ASN A 162 -6.16 -3.45 -13.13
C ASN A 162 -4.65 -3.75 -13.12
N VAL A 163 -4.00 -3.55 -14.26
CA VAL A 163 -2.56 -3.83 -14.44
C VAL A 163 -1.79 -2.55 -14.76
N SER A 164 -0.64 -2.40 -14.14
CA SER A 164 0.34 -1.37 -14.49
C SER A 164 1.63 -2.02 -15.01
N ILE A 165 2.06 -1.63 -16.21
CA ILE A 165 3.28 -2.09 -16.86
C ILE A 165 4.27 -0.93 -16.96
N GLY A 166 5.44 -1.09 -16.35
CA GLY A 166 6.50 -0.10 -16.25
C GLY A 166 7.34 0.06 -17.52
N LYS A 167 8.32 0.97 -17.40
CA LYS A 167 9.25 1.31 -18.48
C LYS A 167 10.09 0.11 -18.89
N GLY A 168 10.25 -0.11 -20.22
CA GLY A 168 11.16 -1.12 -20.76
C GLY A 168 10.79 -2.57 -20.41
N VAL A 169 9.57 -2.82 -19.95
CA VAL A 169 9.09 -4.17 -19.67
C VAL A 169 8.87 -4.93 -20.98
N ILE A 170 9.24 -6.21 -20.99
CA ILE A 170 9.05 -7.11 -22.12
C ILE A 170 8.07 -8.21 -21.71
N ILE A 171 6.96 -8.33 -22.46
CA ILE A 171 5.93 -9.35 -22.27
C ILE A 171 5.90 -10.25 -23.50
N ALA A 172 6.25 -11.52 -23.31
CA ALA A 172 6.35 -12.52 -24.38
C ALA A 172 4.99 -13.11 -24.79
N PRO A 173 4.93 -13.92 -25.85
CA PRO A 173 3.70 -14.53 -26.32
C PRO A 173 2.97 -15.38 -25.30
N GLY A 174 1.63 -15.33 -25.32
CA GLY A 174 0.76 -16.15 -24.47
C GLY A 174 0.75 -15.79 -22.99
N VAL A 175 1.46 -14.73 -22.58
CA VAL A 175 1.47 -14.25 -21.18
C VAL A 175 0.11 -13.70 -20.79
N ARG A 176 -0.31 -13.96 -19.56
CA ARG A 176 -1.54 -13.44 -18.96
C ARG A 176 -1.22 -12.73 -17.66
N ILE A 177 -1.62 -11.45 -17.56
CA ILE A 177 -1.39 -10.62 -16.38
C ILE A 177 -2.71 -9.99 -15.96
N ARG A 178 -3.07 -10.10 -14.67
CA ARG A 178 -4.21 -9.38 -14.10
C ARG A 178 -3.97 -9.01 -12.65
N GLU A 179 -4.60 -7.91 -12.20
CA GLU A 179 -4.53 -7.42 -10.82
C GLU A 179 -3.08 -7.31 -10.32
N SER A 180 -2.18 -6.78 -11.15
CA SER A 180 -0.75 -6.87 -10.91
C SER A 180 0.00 -5.61 -11.31
N ILE A 181 1.16 -5.43 -10.71
CA ILE A 181 2.09 -4.36 -11.03
C ILE A 181 3.40 -4.99 -11.52
N VAL A 182 3.82 -4.65 -12.73
CA VAL A 182 5.11 -5.07 -13.30
C VAL A 182 6.00 -3.84 -13.41
N LEU A 183 7.06 -3.80 -12.62
CA LEU A 183 7.97 -2.67 -12.55
C LEU A 183 9.03 -2.72 -13.66
N ASP A 184 9.75 -1.60 -13.82
CA ASP A 184 10.62 -1.31 -14.95
C ASP A 184 11.63 -2.39 -15.29
N ASN A 185 11.90 -2.55 -16.59
CA ASN A 185 12.91 -3.43 -17.18
C ASN A 185 12.74 -4.91 -16.82
N SER A 186 11.55 -5.34 -16.43
CA SER A 186 11.29 -6.75 -16.13
C SER A 186 10.91 -7.51 -17.41
N VAL A 187 11.21 -8.79 -17.45
CA VAL A 187 10.94 -9.68 -18.58
C VAL A 187 10.02 -10.81 -18.11
N ILE A 188 8.87 -10.95 -18.77
CA ILE A 188 7.93 -12.05 -18.55
C ILE A 188 7.95 -12.92 -19.79
N GLU A 189 8.46 -14.14 -19.67
CA GLU A 189 8.62 -15.07 -20.79
C GLU A 189 7.33 -15.83 -21.15
N ASP A 190 7.37 -16.58 -22.24
CA ASP A 190 6.22 -17.19 -22.91
C ASP A 190 5.29 -17.96 -21.96
N HIS A 191 3.98 -17.80 -22.17
CA HIS A 191 2.91 -18.55 -21.49
C HIS A 191 2.89 -18.44 -19.96
N THR A 192 3.56 -17.42 -19.40
CA THR A 192 3.61 -17.16 -17.97
C THR A 192 2.30 -16.53 -17.48
N LEU A 193 1.88 -16.88 -16.28
CA LEU A 193 0.71 -16.33 -15.60
C LEU A 193 1.13 -15.48 -14.40
N VAL A 194 0.65 -14.22 -14.34
CA VAL A 194 0.90 -13.30 -13.23
C VAL A 194 -0.43 -12.76 -12.71
N ILE A 195 -0.80 -13.09 -11.48
CA ILE A 195 -2.07 -12.69 -10.87
C ILE A 195 -1.84 -12.18 -9.45
N HIS A 196 -2.50 -11.08 -9.05
CA HIS A 196 -2.40 -10.46 -7.72
C HIS A 196 -0.96 -10.37 -7.22
N SER A 197 -0.06 -9.87 -8.07
CA SER A 197 1.36 -9.92 -7.83
C SER A 197 2.06 -8.59 -8.12
N ILE A 198 3.17 -8.37 -7.44
CA ILE A 198 4.08 -7.25 -7.71
C ILE A 198 5.40 -7.82 -8.18
N ILE A 199 5.78 -7.52 -9.43
CA ILE A 199 7.06 -7.93 -10.01
C ILE A 199 8.04 -6.77 -9.88
N GLY A 200 9.10 -6.96 -9.12
CA GLY A 200 10.15 -5.97 -8.89
C GLY A 200 10.93 -5.62 -10.16
N ARG A 201 11.59 -4.46 -10.14
CA ARG A 201 12.40 -3.98 -11.28
C ARG A 201 13.50 -4.97 -11.65
N ASN A 202 13.81 -5.04 -12.94
CA ASN A 202 14.88 -5.87 -13.51
C ASN A 202 14.71 -7.38 -13.19
N SER A 203 13.49 -7.83 -12.94
CA SER A 203 13.20 -9.24 -12.66
C SER A 203 12.91 -10.00 -13.94
N LYS A 204 13.23 -11.28 -13.93
CA LYS A 204 13.00 -12.19 -15.07
C LYS A 204 12.13 -13.37 -14.61
N ILE A 205 10.99 -13.57 -15.29
CA ILE A 205 10.10 -14.71 -15.03
C ILE A 205 10.16 -15.65 -16.23
N GLY A 206 10.58 -16.87 -16.00
CA GLY A 206 10.77 -17.90 -17.02
C GLY A 206 9.46 -18.38 -17.62
N LYS A 207 9.58 -19.15 -18.73
CA LYS A 207 8.45 -19.67 -19.51
C LYS A 207 7.58 -20.60 -18.66
N TRP A 208 6.27 -20.54 -18.90
CA TRP A 208 5.29 -21.42 -18.24
C TRP A 208 5.30 -21.31 -16.71
N ALA A 209 5.91 -20.26 -16.16
CA ALA A 209 5.87 -20.00 -14.74
C ALA A 209 4.52 -19.42 -14.30
N ARG A 210 4.18 -19.61 -13.03
CA ARG A 210 2.97 -19.06 -12.41
C ARG A 210 3.35 -18.28 -11.17
N VAL A 211 3.06 -16.98 -11.18
CA VAL A 211 3.26 -16.09 -10.03
C VAL A 211 1.89 -15.60 -9.60
N GLU A 212 1.40 -16.09 -8.48
CA GLU A 212 0.03 -15.84 -8.06
C GLU A 212 -0.07 -15.50 -6.58
N GLY A 213 -0.69 -14.37 -6.28
CA GLY A 213 -1.16 -14.00 -4.97
C GLY A 213 -2.64 -14.30 -4.79
N THR A 214 -3.08 -14.32 -3.55
CA THR A 214 -4.50 -14.37 -3.19
C THR A 214 -5.05 -12.95 -3.08
N ALA A 215 -6.20 -12.71 -3.68
CA ALA A 215 -6.89 -11.43 -3.57
C ALA A 215 -7.25 -11.13 -2.10
N VAL A 216 -6.99 -9.89 -1.69
CA VAL A 216 -7.44 -9.34 -0.40
C VAL A 216 -8.20 -8.06 -0.74
N ASP A 217 -9.43 -8.23 -1.18
CA ASP A 217 -10.27 -7.12 -1.60
C ASP A 217 -11.04 -6.53 -0.42
N PRO A 218 -11.21 -5.22 -0.38
CA PRO A 218 -12.14 -4.59 0.56
C PRO A 218 -13.58 -4.96 0.20
N ASP A 219 -14.47 -4.92 1.16
CA ASP A 219 -15.90 -5.14 0.94
C ASP A 219 -16.46 -4.07 -0.02
N PRO A 220 -16.94 -4.44 -1.21
CA PRO A 220 -17.42 -3.48 -2.21
C PRO A 220 -18.69 -2.74 -1.79
N ASN A 221 -19.41 -3.24 -0.78
CA ASN A 221 -20.63 -2.61 -0.27
C ASN A 221 -20.35 -1.51 0.77
N LYS A 222 -19.10 -1.33 1.16
CA LYS A 222 -18.69 -0.30 2.11
C LYS A 222 -18.03 0.86 1.37
N PRO A 223 -18.52 2.11 1.52
CA PRO A 223 -18.03 3.26 0.76
C PRO A 223 -16.55 3.57 0.98
N PHE A 224 -16.02 3.30 2.17
CA PHE A 224 -14.61 3.51 2.54
C PHE A 224 -13.95 2.19 2.93
N ALA A 225 -14.32 1.10 2.24
CA ALA A 225 -13.79 -0.21 2.53
C ALA A 225 -12.26 -0.24 2.40
N LYS A 226 -11.61 -0.80 3.39
CA LYS A 226 -10.16 -0.96 3.46
C LYS A 226 -9.79 -2.42 3.43
N ILE A 227 -8.62 -2.70 2.89
CA ILE A 227 -8.04 -4.02 3.00
C ILE A 227 -7.74 -4.29 4.47
N LYS A 228 -8.28 -5.38 5.00
CA LYS A 228 -8.00 -5.81 6.37
C LYS A 228 -6.50 -5.97 6.54
N ASN A 229 -5.95 -5.36 7.57
CA ASN A 229 -4.55 -5.53 7.93
C ASN A 229 -4.38 -6.87 8.65
N LEU A 230 -4.36 -7.95 7.87
CA LEU A 230 -4.11 -9.29 8.41
C LEU A 230 -2.65 -9.37 8.89
N PRO A 231 -2.36 -10.07 9.99
CA PRO A 231 -0.98 -10.32 10.39
C PRO A 231 -0.25 -11.09 9.28
N LEU A 232 1.05 -10.80 9.11
CA LEU A 232 1.85 -11.44 8.07
C LEU A 232 1.92 -12.96 8.26
N PHE A 233 1.99 -13.40 9.50
CA PHE A 233 2.06 -14.82 9.86
C PHE A 233 0.79 -15.26 10.58
N ASN A 234 0.39 -16.51 10.33
CA ASN A 234 -0.66 -17.19 11.07
C ASN A 234 -0.15 -17.76 12.40
N ALA A 235 -1.03 -18.37 13.18
CA ALA A 235 -0.68 -18.98 14.47
C ALA A 235 0.36 -20.12 14.36
N GLN A 236 0.55 -20.70 13.19
CA GLN A 236 1.53 -21.74 12.91
C GLN A 236 2.85 -21.18 12.35
N GLY A 237 3.05 -19.87 12.33
CA GLY A 237 4.26 -19.22 11.83
C GLY A 237 4.40 -19.23 10.30
N LYS A 238 3.35 -19.59 9.55
CA LYS A 238 3.33 -19.54 8.08
C LYS A 238 2.74 -18.22 7.61
N ILE A 239 3.19 -17.75 6.44
CA ILE A 239 2.61 -16.55 5.80
C ILE A 239 1.13 -16.78 5.50
N ASN A 240 0.32 -15.80 5.88
CA ASN A 240 -1.08 -15.75 5.45
C ASN A 240 -1.14 -15.52 3.93
N PRO A 241 -2.07 -16.20 3.23
CA PRO A 241 -2.28 -15.95 1.81
C PRO A 241 -2.52 -14.47 1.53
N SER A 242 -1.72 -13.90 0.63
CA SER A 242 -1.76 -12.50 0.24
C SER A 242 -1.12 -12.31 -1.13
N THR A 243 -0.83 -11.07 -1.50
CA THR A 243 -0.14 -10.70 -2.74
C THR A 243 1.21 -11.41 -2.84
N CYS A 244 1.53 -11.97 -4.01
CA CYS A 244 2.87 -12.47 -4.29
C CYS A 244 3.79 -11.29 -4.67
N ILE A 245 4.98 -11.24 -4.08
CA ILE A 245 5.91 -10.12 -4.25
C ILE A 245 7.28 -10.62 -4.64
N LEU A 246 7.80 -10.11 -5.74
CA LEU A 246 9.18 -10.32 -6.14
C LEU A 246 9.94 -9.01 -5.99
N GLY A 247 11.05 -9.05 -5.27
CA GLY A 247 11.95 -7.92 -5.10
C GLY A 247 12.69 -7.55 -6.38
N TYR A 248 13.60 -6.60 -6.28
CA TYR A 248 14.46 -6.18 -7.38
C TYR A 248 15.35 -7.33 -7.87
N GLY A 249 15.47 -7.49 -9.19
CA GLY A 249 16.45 -8.41 -9.80
C GLY A 249 16.22 -9.89 -9.47
N VAL A 250 14.97 -10.29 -9.23
CA VAL A 250 14.63 -11.70 -8.99
C VAL A 250 14.55 -12.45 -10.31
N SER A 251 15.17 -13.62 -10.38
CA SER A 251 15.07 -14.55 -11.49
C SER A 251 14.26 -15.80 -11.10
N VAL A 252 13.22 -16.10 -11.86
CA VAL A 252 12.37 -17.28 -11.68
C VAL A 252 12.58 -18.23 -12.85
N ALA A 253 12.96 -19.46 -12.59
CA ALA A 253 13.14 -20.47 -13.63
C ALA A 253 11.81 -20.82 -14.33
N SER A 254 11.92 -21.38 -15.54
CA SER A 254 10.74 -21.87 -16.27
C SER A 254 9.99 -22.94 -15.47
N GLU A 255 8.67 -23.04 -15.69
CA GLU A 255 7.76 -24.02 -15.07
C GLU A 255 7.68 -23.93 -13.53
N THR A 256 8.17 -22.83 -12.94
CA THR A 256 8.15 -22.60 -11.49
C THR A 256 6.82 -21.99 -11.05
N ILE A 257 6.28 -22.46 -9.93
CA ILE A 257 5.04 -21.97 -9.35
C ILE A 257 5.37 -21.24 -8.04
N LEU A 258 5.03 -19.95 -7.98
CA LEU A 258 5.13 -19.11 -6.79
C LEU A 258 3.73 -18.71 -6.33
N LEU A 259 3.32 -19.17 -5.14
CA LEU A 259 2.02 -18.86 -4.57
C LEU A 259 2.18 -18.10 -3.27
N ASN A 260 1.53 -16.92 -3.15
CA ASN A 260 1.49 -16.11 -1.92
C ASN A 260 2.84 -15.95 -1.24
N SER A 261 3.91 -15.78 -2.01
CA SER A 261 5.28 -15.78 -1.49
C SER A 261 5.92 -14.41 -1.64
N ILE A 262 6.82 -14.09 -0.72
CA ILE A 262 7.60 -12.86 -0.72
C ILE A 262 9.05 -13.23 -1.01
N VAL A 263 9.58 -12.73 -2.12
CA VAL A 263 10.94 -12.97 -2.56
C VAL A 263 11.78 -11.73 -2.38
N LEU A 264 12.83 -11.78 -1.59
CA LEU A 264 13.76 -10.68 -1.39
C LEU A 264 14.59 -10.41 -2.66
N PRO A 265 15.19 -9.21 -2.78
CA PRO A 265 15.94 -8.83 -3.97
C PRO A 265 17.07 -9.79 -4.34
N SER A 266 17.37 -9.88 -5.64
CA SER A 266 18.51 -10.58 -6.22
C SER A 266 18.53 -12.09 -5.93
N LYS A 267 17.36 -12.70 -5.86
CA LYS A 267 17.22 -14.16 -5.68
C LYS A 267 17.01 -14.86 -7.01
N GLU A 268 17.55 -16.07 -7.10
CA GLU A 268 17.36 -17.01 -8.20
C GLU A 268 16.53 -18.19 -7.71
N LEU A 269 15.35 -18.41 -8.32
CA LEU A 269 14.40 -19.42 -7.92
C LEU A 269 14.36 -20.54 -8.95
N THR A 270 14.80 -21.73 -8.55
CA THR A 270 14.86 -22.91 -9.41
C THR A 270 13.82 -23.97 -9.06
N ARG A 271 13.00 -23.72 -8.03
CA ARG A 271 11.88 -24.58 -7.59
C ARG A 271 10.67 -23.77 -7.21
N SER A 272 9.54 -24.42 -7.04
CA SER A 272 8.28 -23.81 -6.61
C SER A 272 8.23 -23.53 -5.11
N PHE A 273 7.52 -22.44 -4.73
CA PHE A 273 7.34 -22.01 -3.34
C PHE A 273 5.88 -21.64 -3.08
N LYS A 274 5.41 -21.87 -1.86
CA LYS A 274 4.05 -21.54 -1.44
C LYS A 274 4.02 -21.03 0.00
N ASN A 275 3.48 -19.83 0.19
CA ASN A 275 3.33 -19.18 1.49
C ASN A 275 4.68 -19.08 2.24
N GLU A 276 5.72 -18.65 1.55
CA GLU A 276 7.08 -18.56 2.08
C GLU A 276 7.69 -17.18 1.87
N ILE A 277 8.62 -16.79 2.76
CA ILE A 277 9.55 -15.68 2.53
C ILE A 277 10.86 -16.28 2.10
N ILE A 278 11.33 -15.91 0.92
CA ILE A 278 12.61 -16.33 0.35
C ILE A 278 13.62 -15.21 0.62
N LEU A 279 14.49 -15.46 1.62
CA LEU A 279 15.49 -14.53 2.14
C LEU A 279 16.78 -14.57 1.32
#